data_65db00c0aaa60586f005ba28e992bb05
#
_entry.id   65db00c0aaa60586f005ba28e992bb05
#
_cell.length_a   1.000
_cell.length_b   1.000
_cell.length_c   1.000
_cell.angle_alpha   90.00
_cell.angle_beta   90.00
_cell.angle_gamma   90.00
#
_symmetry.space_group_name_H-M   'P 1'
#
loop_
_entity.id
_entity.type
_entity.pdbx_description
1 polymer ?
#
loop_
_entity_poly.entity_id
_entity_poly.type
_entity_poly.pdbx_seq_one_letter_code
_entity_poly.pdbx_strand_id
1 'polypeptide(L)'
;MRNPFIAGSWVRGENFFGRQSLLREILEGDRDTLWVVGARRLGKTSLLKELEYRVQQSAQTPWAALYWDLEGSTDARGLADSLLGSIEDSEAYRRATGVAVEDVEGLSVSEMLTALVRKTVRSGWRFLLLIDEAEEFLAVLRHDAVVLPRLRRIFQRGPDLRVVLTSTKRLARVDQADVETSPFLQGFSPPLYLTPLQPEDARALLTRGRFTNEEVLGILERTGSHPFLVQLIASRLFESRDIDATLAQVGSDEMVANFFSVDFQTLEPTERFVLEEVAREGTRSLREIAEAARLTDDDAEPILFGLRMMGYLTTDGTRYRVGNWFFERWLKRTVAGRADAARA
;
A
#
# COMPACT_ATOMS: atom_id res chain seq x y z
N MET A 1 5.46 -31.81 2.47
CA MET A 1 6.20 -30.56 2.15
C MET A 1 5.45 -29.43 2.86
N ARG A 2 6.17 -28.48 3.50
CA ARG A 2 5.51 -27.35 4.18
C ARG A 2 4.93 -26.40 3.11
N ASN A 3 3.75 -25.84 3.36
CA ASN A 3 3.12 -24.84 2.49
C ASN A 3 4.04 -23.61 2.38
N PRO A 4 4.48 -23.23 1.15
CA PRO A 4 5.42 -22.11 0.97
C PRO A 4 4.73 -20.74 0.83
N PHE A 5 3.40 -20.71 0.81
CA PHE A 5 2.62 -19.50 0.60
C PHE A 5 2.23 -18.83 1.91
N ILE A 6 2.34 -17.50 1.95
CA ILE A 6 2.09 -16.68 3.14
C ILE A 6 0.93 -15.73 2.84
N ALA A 7 -0.28 -16.13 3.21
CA ALA A 7 -1.47 -15.29 3.08
C ALA A 7 -1.75 -14.53 4.37
N GLY A 8 -1.98 -13.22 4.28
CA GLY A 8 -2.44 -12.40 5.42
C GLY A 8 -1.35 -11.75 6.26
N SER A 9 -0.06 -12.05 6.04
CA SER A 9 1.08 -11.38 6.68
C SER A 9 1.98 -10.72 5.65
N TRP A 10 2.84 -9.80 6.09
CA TRP A 10 3.89 -9.22 5.25
C TRP A 10 5.00 -10.25 4.96
N VAL A 11 5.71 -10.02 3.87
CA VAL A 11 6.80 -10.88 3.39
C VAL A 11 8.04 -10.04 3.06
N ARG A 12 9.24 -10.67 3.14
CA ARG A 12 10.53 -10.10 2.73
C ARG A 12 11.50 -11.18 2.28
N GLY A 13 12.63 -10.77 1.71
CA GLY A 13 13.72 -11.67 1.29
C GLY A 13 13.23 -12.66 0.22
N GLU A 14 13.48 -13.94 0.40
CA GLU A 14 13.09 -15.00 -0.54
C GLU A 14 11.59 -15.15 -0.78
N ASN A 15 10.77 -14.58 0.11
CA ASN A 15 9.31 -14.60 -0.01
C ASN A 15 8.76 -13.34 -0.70
N PHE A 16 9.62 -12.35 -1.03
CA PHE A 16 9.24 -11.12 -1.70
C PHE A 16 9.46 -11.24 -3.21
N PHE A 17 8.41 -11.04 -3.99
CA PHE A 17 8.43 -11.16 -5.45
C PHE A 17 8.13 -9.84 -6.13
N GLY A 18 8.87 -9.55 -7.21
CA GLY A 18 8.67 -8.38 -8.04
C GLY A 18 9.14 -7.06 -7.43
N ARG A 19 8.59 -5.95 -7.95
CA ARG A 19 8.84 -4.59 -7.45
C ARG A 19 10.26 -4.06 -7.63
N GLN A 20 11.11 -4.70 -8.42
CA GLN A 20 12.54 -4.35 -8.52
C GLN A 20 12.78 -2.91 -9.00
N SER A 21 11.96 -2.40 -9.92
CA SER A 21 12.03 -1.00 -10.38
C SER A 21 11.70 -0.02 -9.27
N LEU A 22 10.64 -0.29 -8.49
CA LEU A 22 10.22 0.55 -7.38
C LEU A 22 11.26 0.55 -6.24
N LEU A 23 11.80 -0.62 -5.91
CA LEU A 23 12.88 -0.73 -4.91
C LEU A 23 14.14 0.06 -5.32
N ARG A 24 14.53 -0.03 -6.60
CA ARG A 24 15.65 0.77 -7.14
C ARG A 24 15.36 2.27 -7.11
N GLU A 25 14.17 2.69 -7.53
CA GLU A 25 13.77 4.09 -7.48
C GLU A 25 13.84 4.64 -6.05
N ILE A 26 13.39 3.86 -5.07
CA ILE A 26 13.43 4.27 -3.66
C ILE A 26 14.86 4.32 -3.11
N LEU A 27 15.73 3.35 -3.43
CA LEU A 27 17.07 3.27 -2.85
C LEU A 27 18.11 4.10 -3.59
N GLU A 28 17.99 4.23 -4.92
CA GLU A 28 19.02 4.78 -5.81
C GLU A 28 18.56 6.07 -6.52
N GLY A 29 17.27 6.36 -6.57
CA GLY A 29 16.73 7.57 -7.22
C GLY A 29 17.09 8.87 -6.50
N ASP A 30 16.76 10.00 -7.12
CA ASP A 30 17.16 11.34 -6.65
C ASP A 30 16.17 11.99 -5.65
N ARG A 31 14.96 11.40 -5.48
CA ARG A 31 13.92 11.97 -4.61
C ARG A 31 14.18 11.63 -3.16
N ASP A 32 14.17 12.64 -2.29
CA ASP A 32 14.33 12.45 -0.83
C ASP A 32 12.99 12.20 -0.11
N THR A 33 11.86 12.53 -0.74
CA THR A 33 10.53 12.27 -0.22
C THR A 33 9.70 11.51 -1.24
N LEU A 34 9.18 10.35 -0.85
CA LEU A 34 8.42 9.46 -1.72
C LEU A 34 7.13 9.03 -1.03
N TRP A 35 6.03 9.11 -1.76
CA TRP A 35 4.74 8.61 -1.32
C TRP A 35 4.31 7.44 -2.19
N VAL A 36 4.21 6.26 -1.58
CA VAL A 36 3.77 5.03 -2.24
C VAL A 36 2.30 4.79 -1.90
N VAL A 37 1.45 4.91 -2.90
CA VAL A 37 0.01 4.72 -2.78
C VAL A 37 -0.38 3.35 -3.29
N GLY A 38 -1.20 2.63 -2.54
CA GLY A 38 -1.73 1.34 -2.97
C GLY A 38 -2.98 0.93 -2.19
N ALA A 39 -3.84 0.14 -2.83
CA ALA A 39 -4.98 -0.47 -2.17
C ALA A 39 -4.53 -1.36 -0.98
N ARG A 40 -5.48 -1.72 -0.13
CA ARG A 40 -5.18 -2.63 0.99
C ARG A 40 -4.67 -3.97 0.47
N ARG A 41 -3.73 -4.59 1.21
CA ARG A 41 -3.14 -5.90 0.88
C ARG A 41 -2.41 -5.99 -0.47
N LEU A 42 -2.06 -4.87 -1.11
CA LEU A 42 -1.15 -4.86 -2.27
C LEU A 42 0.33 -5.03 -1.89
N GLY A 43 0.65 -5.06 -0.60
CA GLY A 43 2.00 -5.32 -0.11
C GLY A 43 2.79 -4.06 0.27
N LYS A 44 2.14 -2.97 0.72
CA LYS A 44 2.79 -1.74 1.21
C LYS A 44 3.79 -2.04 2.34
N THR A 45 3.32 -2.66 3.40
CA THR A 45 4.16 -3.12 4.53
C THR A 45 5.29 -4.04 4.07
N SER A 46 4.99 -4.99 3.15
CA SER A 46 6.02 -5.89 2.60
C SER A 46 7.10 -5.13 1.84
N LEU A 47 6.73 -4.07 1.10
CA LEU A 47 7.69 -3.22 0.40
C LEU A 47 8.64 -2.52 1.38
N LEU A 48 8.11 -1.92 2.46
CA LEU A 48 8.93 -1.26 3.47
C LEU A 48 9.81 -2.25 4.23
N LYS A 49 9.29 -3.42 4.60
CA LYS A 49 10.07 -4.49 5.26
C LYS A 49 11.13 -5.08 4.33
N GLU A 50 10.90 -5.14 3.03
CA GLU A 50 11.91 -5.53 2.05
C GLU A 50 13.00 -4.47 1.89
N LEU A 51 12.65 -3.18 1.85
CA LEU A 51 13.62 -2.08 1.83
C LEU A 51 14.53 -2.11 3.07
N GLU A 52 13.92 -2.21 4.27
CA GLU A 52 14.65 -2.35 5.53
C GLU A 52 15.60 -3.55 5.49
N TYR A 53 15.10 -4.71 5.06
CA TYR A 53 15.88 -5.94 4.94
C TYR A 53 17.06 -5.77 3.98
N ARG A 54 16.85 -5.23 2.78
CA ARG A 54 17.93 -5.03 1.80
C ARG A 54 19.01 -4.10 2.29
N VAL A 55 18.64 -3.01 2.95
CA VAL A 55 19.57 -2.08 3.57
C VAL A 55 20.42 -2.80 4.63
N GLN A 56 19.79 -3.61 5.48
CA GLN A 56 20.49 -4.37 6.53
C GLN A 56 21.44 -5.45 5.99
N GLN A 57 21.13 -6.03 4.80
CA GLN A 57 21.96 -7.08 4.18
C GLN A 57 23.09 -6.52 3.32
N SER A 58 23.06 -5.26 2.94
CA SER A 58 24.03 -4.64 2.04
C SER A 58 25.17 -3.96 2.80
N ALA A 59 26.41 -4.46 2.60
CA ALA A 59 27.59 -3.79 3.15
C ALA A 59 27.97 -2.47 2.44
N GLN A 60 27.37 -2.20 1.27
CA GLN A 60 27.70 -1.03 0.43
C GLN A 60 26.60 0.04 0.44
N THR A 61 25.56 -0.13 1.24
CA THR A 61 24.49 0.85 1.33
C THR A 61 24.94 2.11 2.05
N PRO A 62 24.54 3.31 1.60
CA PRO A 62 24.77 4.53 2.37
C PRO A 62 23.71 4.75 3.47
N TRP A 63 22.70 3.86 3.58
CA TRP A 63 21.51 4.05 4.39
C TRP A 63 21.56 3.31 5.72
N ALA A 64 21.09 3.96 6.78
CA ALA A 64 20.57 3.32 7.98
C ALA A 64 19.03 3.43 7.94
N ALA A 65 18.34 2.31 7.86
CA ALA A 65 16.89 2.27 7.72
C ALA A 65 16.20 2.06 9.07
N LEU A 66 15.12 2.83 9.30
CA LEU A 66 14.20 2.65 10.42
C LEU A 66 12.77 2.54 9.87
N TYR A 67 12.10 1.43 10.17
CA TYR A 67 10.69 1.23 9.90
C TYR A 67 9.87 1.80 11.04
N TRP A 68 8.87 2.63 10.72
CA TRP A 68 7.97 3.27 11.66
C TRP A 68 6.53 3.02 11.26
N ASP A 69 5.80 2.29 12.07
CA ASP A 69 4.38 1.99 11.90
C ASP A 69 3.55 3.01 12.67
N LEU A 70 2.63 3.66 11.97
CA LEU A 70 1.73 4.65 12.57
C LEU A 70 0.39 4.04 13.02
N GLU A 71 0.16 2.75 12.80
CA GLU A 71 -1.12 2.11 13.13
C GLU A 71 -1.54 2.41 14.57
N GLY A 72 -2.76 2.94 14.73
CA GLY A 72 -3.32 3.30 16.03
C GLY A 72 -2.82 4.63 16.63
N SER A 73 -1.94 5.37 15.95
CA SER A 73 -1.50 6.70 16.40
C SER A 73 -2.58 7.74 16.11
N THR A 74 -3.21 8.30 17.12
CA THR A 74 -4.30 9.26 16.96
C THR A 74 -3.90 10.72 17.25
N ASP A 75 -2.74 10.94 17.89
CA ASP A 75 -2.23 12.25 18.28
C ASP A 75 -0.70 12.30 18.26
N ALA A 76 -0.12 13.45 18.62
CA ALA A 76 1.33 13.67 18.65
C ALA A 76 2.06 12.74 19.61
N ARG A 77 1.42 12.38 20.73
CA ARG A 77 2.00 11.46 21.73
C ARG A 77 2.02 10.02 21.18
N GLY A 78 0.92 9.55 20.57
CA GLY A 78 0.87 8.25 19.91
C GLY A 78 1.94 8.10 18.84
N LEU A 79 2.21 9.17 18.07
CA LEU A 79 3.33 9.19 17.11
C LEU A 79 4.70 9.06 17.80
N ALA A 80 4.89 9.74 18.93
CA ALA A 80 6.15 9.64 19.67
C ALA A 80 6.34 8.24 20.28
N ASP A 81 5.29 7.68 20.87
CA ASP A 81 5.30 6.36 21.50
C ASP A 81 5.57 5.26 20.44
N SER A 82 4.92 5.34 19.26
CA SER A 82 5.15 4.38 18.15
C SER A 82 6.56 4.51 17.55
N LEU A 83 7.10 5.74 17.47
CA LEU A 83 8.48 5.95 17.01
C LEU A 83 9.50 5.39 18.01
N LEU A 84 9.27 5.58 19.31
CA LEU A 84 10.10 5.03 20.36
C LEU A 84 10.14 3.50 20.27
N GLY A 85 8.97 2.84 20.17
CA GLY A 85 8.89 1.39 19.97
C GLY A 85 9.61 0.92 18.71
N SER A 86 9.51 1.67 17.60
CA SER A 86 10.26 1.36 16.37
C SER A 86 11.78 1.40 16.56
N ILE A 87 12.28 2.30 17.39
CA ILE A 87 13.72 2.39 17.74
C ILE A 87 14.10 1.20 18.63
N GLU A 88 13.28 0.88 19.63
CA GLU A 88 13.50 -0.26 20.53
C GLU A 88 13.57 -1.60 19.77
N ASP A 89 12.70 -1.79 18.79
CA ASP A 89 12.63 -3.00 17.98
C ASP A 89 13.75 -3.11 16.94
N SER A 90 14.33 -1.97 16.50
CA SER A 90 15.34 -1.96 15.43
C SER A 90 16.78 -2.04 15.98
N GLU A 91 17.21 -3.23 16.40
CA GLU A 91 18.60 -3.44 16.86
C GLU A 91 19.62 -3.08 15.75
N ALA A 92 19.33 -3.40 14.49
CA ALA A 92 20.21 -3.11 13.36
C ALA A 92 20.45 -1.60 13.19
N TYR A 93 19.38 -0.79 13.27
CA TYR A 93 19.49 0.67 13.22
C TYR A 93 20.28 1.23 14.39
N ARG A 94 19.97 0.81 15.62
CA ARG A 94 20.68 1.25 16.83
C ARG A 94 22.17 0.89 16.77
N ARG A 95 22.50 -0.31 16.31
CA ARG A 95 23.90 -0.74 16.13
C ARG A 95 24.65 0.08 15.09
N ALA A 96 24.00 0.40 13.96
CA ALA A 96 24.61 1.19 12.89
C ALA A 96 24.85 2.65 13.31
N THR A 97 23.91 3.26 14.02
CA THR A 97 23.90 4.70 14.31
C THR A 97 24.40 5.08 15.70
N GLY A 98 24.49 4.11 16.61
CA GLY A 98 24.81 4.38 18.02
C GLY A 98 23.67 5.09 18.78
N VAL A 99 22.45 5.11 18.23
CA VAL A 99 21.27 5.67 18.93
C VAL A 99 20.91 4.76 20.09
N ALA A 100 20.84 5.34 21.29
CA ALA A 100 20.24 4.68 22.46
C ALA A 100 18.79 5.17 22.64
N VAL A 101 17.95 4.34 23.25
CA VAL A 101 16.54 4.68 23.52
C VAL A 101 16.46 5.92 24.43
N GLU A 102 17.31 5.96 25.44
CA GLU A 102 17.43 7.04 26.43
C GLU A 102 17.77 8.41 25.80
N ASP A 103 18.35 8.42 24.60
CA ASP A 103 18.66 9.65 23.86
C ASP A 103 17.43 10.40 23.35
N VAL A 104 16.30 9.71 23.26
CA VAL A 104 15.08 10.20 22.62
C VAL A 104 13.83 10.03 23.50
N GLU A 105 13.93 9.26 24.58
CA GLU A 105 12.83 9.06 25.54
C GLU A 105 12.35 10.40 26.13
N GLY A 106 11.05 10.60 26.19
CA GLY A 106 10.42 11.83 26.74
C GLY A 106 10.43 13.04 25.78
N LEU A 107 11.05 12.93 24.60
CA LEU A 107 11.01 13.98 23.59
C LEU A 107 9.69 13.95 22.79
N SER A 108 9.29 15.10 22.25
CA SER A 108 8.23 15.14 21.25
C SER A 108 8.67 14.43 19.95
N VAL A 109 7.72 13.96 19.14
CA VAL A 109 8.02 13.28 17.87
C VAL A 109 8.92 14.10 16.95
N SER A 110 8.76 15.43 16.94
CA SER A 110 9.60 16.35 16.14
C SER A 110 11.03 16.44 16.66
N GLU A 111 11.23 16.45 17.98
CA GLU A 111 12.54 16.45 18.61
C GLU A 111 13.23 15.10 18.43
N MET A 112 12.51 13.98 18.61
CA MET A 112 13.00 12.64 18.35
C MET A 112 13.55 12.52 16.92
N LEU A 113 12.75 12.82 15.91
CA LEU A 113 13.17 12.78 14.50
C LEU A 113 14.39 13.67 14.23
N THR A 114 14.41 14.87 14.83
CA THR A 114 15.56 15.78 14.70
C THR A 114 16.84 15.18 15.32
N ALA A 115 16.73 14.51 16.48
CA ALA A 115 17.84 13.84 17.14
C ALA A 115 18.32 12.62 16.33
N LEU A 116 17.37 11.81 15.80
CA LEU A 116 17.67 10.65 14.96
C LEU A 116 18.43 11.04 13.69
N VAL A 117 17.96 12.05 12.95
CA VAL A 117 18.67 12.58 11.75
C VAL A 117 20.10 12.96 12.11
N ARG A 118 20.28 13.76 13.17
CA ARG A 118 21.61 14.23 13.59
C ARG A 118 22.54 13.07 13.98
N LYS A 119 22.05 12.10 14.73
CA LYS A 119 22.87 10.96 15.17
C LYS A 119 23.25 10.06 14.02
N THR A 120 22.30 9.74 13.15
CA THR A 120 22.53 8.92 11.96
C THR A 120 23.61 9.54 11.07
N VAL A 121 23.49 10.84 10.76
CA VAL A 121 24.48 11.56 9.93
C VAL A 121 25.87 11.62 10.61
N ARG A 122 25.92 11.88 11.91
CA ARG A 122 27.19 11.88 12.66
C ARG A 122 27.89 10.51 12.67
N SER A 123 27.12 9.44 12.56
CA SER A 123 27.65 8.06 12.46
C SER A 123 28.06 7.67 11.03
N GLY A 124 28.00 8.62 10.07
CA GLY A 124 28.43 8.42 8.68
C GLY A 124 27.38 7.79 7.77
N TRP A 125 26.12 7.71 8.21
CA TRP A 125 25.01 7.14 7.44
C TRP A 125 24.02 8.21 6.97
N ARG A 126 23.36 7.96 5.86
CA ARG A 126 22.13 8.66 5.46
C ARG A 126 20.94 7.96 6.13
N PHE A 127 19.94 8.72 6.55
CA PHE A 127 18.78 8.17 7.23
C PHE A 127 17.66 7.81 6.24
N LEU A 128 17.26 6.55 6.19
CA LEU A 128 16.09 6.07 5.46
C LEU A 128 14.94 5.81 6.44
N LEU A 129 13.96 6.71 6.47
CA LEU A 129 12.78 6.60 7.31
C LEU A 129 11.63 5.99 6.49
N LEU A 130 11.15 4.83 6.91
CA LEU A 130 10.12 4.04 6.24
C LEU A 130 8.84 4.08 7.09
N ILE A 131 7.85 4.89 6.66
CA ILE A 131 6.62 5.16 7.41
C ILE A 131 5.46 4.39 6.79
N ASP A 132 4.86 3.48 7.57
CA ASP A 132 3.68 2.71 7.17
C ASP A 132 2.40 3.30 7.77
N GLU A 133 1.25 2.98 7.14
CA GLU A 133 -0.09 3.42 7.51
C GLU A 133 -0.19 4.95 7.71
N ALA A 134 0.47 5.73 6.81
CA ALA A 134 0.56 7.18 6.94
C ALA A 134 -0.80 7.89 6.90
N GLU A 135 -1.90 7.22 6.54
CA GLU A 135 -3.27 7.73 6.70
C GLU A 135 -3.64 8.07 8.15
N GLU A 136 -2.93 7.54 9.16
CA GLU A 136 -3.13 7.91 10.57
C GLU A 136 -2.81 9.39 10.83
N PHE A 137 -2.02 10.04 9.98
CA PHE A 137 -1.85 11.49 10.03
C PHE A 137 -3.18 12.28 9.93
N LEU A 138 -4.23 11.70 9.31
CA LEU A 138 -5.56 12.28 9.29
C LEU A 138 -6.21 12.33 10.70
N ALA A 139 -5.95 11.33 11.53
CA ALA A 139 -6.41 11.32 12.92
C ALA A 139 -5.63 12.33 13.76
N VAL A 140 -4.31 12.33 13.60
CA VAL A 140 -3.41 13.27 14.30
C VAL A 140 -3.77 14.74 13.98
N LEU A 141 -4.03 15.07 12.71
CA LEU A 141 -4.38 16.42 12.28
C LEU A 141 -5.64 16.96 12.97
N ARG A 142 -6.59 16.09 13.28
CA ARG A 142 -7.82 16.49 13.99
C ARG A 142 -7.59 16.89 15.45
N HIS A 143 -6.51 16.39 16.07
CA HIS A 143 -6.16 16.64 17.46
C HIS A 143 -5.07 17.70 17.60
N ASP A 144 -4.13 17.76 16.65
CA ASP A 144 -3.00 18.70 16.67
C ASP A 144 -2.59 19.10 15.24
N ALA A 145 -3.14 20.23 14.79
CA ALA A 145 -2.86 20.79 13.45
C ALA A 145 -1.38 21.23 13.26
N VAL A 146 -0.61 21.41 14.36
CA VAL A 146 0.77 21.94 14.28
C VAL A 146 1.79 20.83 14.02
N VAL A 147 1.47 19.58 14.29
CA VAL A 147 2.41 18.45 14.16
C VAL A 147 2.84 18.24 12.71
N LEU A 148 1.90 18.15 11.77
CA LEU A 148 2.22 17.86 10.36
C LEU A 148 3.10 18.94 9.71
N PRO A 149 2.88 20.26 9.88
CA PRO A 149 3.82 21.28 9.41
C PRO A 149 5.23 21.13 9.98
N ARG A 150 5.37 20.72 11.25
CA ARG A 150 6.67 20.46 11.88
C ARG A 150 7.36 19.22 11.28
N LEU A 151 6.62 18.11 11.10
CA LEU A 151 7.13 16.90 10.46
C LEU A 151 7.54 17.17 9.01
N ARG A 152 6.72 17.89 8.23
CA ARG A 152 7.06 18.30 6.87
C ARG A 152 8.40 19.04 6.80
N ARG A 153 8.63 20.00 7.70
CA ARG A 153 9.90 20.75 7.76
C ARG A 153 11.11 19.82 8.01
N ILE A 154 10.91 18.76 8.81
CA ILE A 154 11.97 17.78 9.07
C ILE A 154 12.18 16.91 7.84
N PHE A 155 11.12 16.41 7.21
CA PHE A 155 11.19 15.54 6.04
C PHE A 155 11.84 16.20 4.82
N GLN A 156 11.79 17.53 4.72
CA GLN A 156 12.38 18.30 3.63
C GLN A 156 13.80 18.85 3.95
N ARG A 157 14.51 18.27 4.92
CA ARG A 157 15.82 18.80 5.35
C ARG A 157 16.99 18.56 4.39
N GLY A 158 16.83 17.82 3.33
CA GLY A 158 17.86 17.61 2.32
C GLY A 158 18.39 16.17 2.25
N PRO A 159 19.52 15.96 1.56
CA PRO A 159 19.89 14.65 1.03
C PRO A 159 20.27 13.58 2.07
N ASP A 160 20.48 13.99 3.33
CA ASP A 160 20.83 13.06 4.41
C ASP A 160 19.65 12.29 5.00
N LEU A 161 18.43 12.70 4.65
CA LEU A 161 17.18 12.05 5.07
C LEU A 161 16.35 11.71 3.84
N ARG A 162 16.01 10.44 3.69
CA ARG A 162 15.00 9.97 2.75
C ARG A 162 13.79 9.46 3.51
N VAL A 163 12.61 9.93 3.14
CA VAL A 163 11.34 9.52 3.76
C VAL A 163 10.47 8.83 2.73
N VAL A 164 10.04 7.63 3.06
CA VAL A 164 9.11 6.85 2.24
C VAL A 164 7.82 6.69 3.03
N LEU A 165 6.72 7.30 2.57
CA LEU A 165 5.39 7.10 3.13
C LEU A 165 4.67 6.01 2.35
N THR A 166 4.02 5.07 3.04
CA THR A 166 3.02 4.19 2.43
C THR A 166 1.65 4.47 3.00
N SER A 167 0.64 4.48 2.15
CA SER A 167 -0.75 4.69 2.55
C SER A 167 -1.74 4.20 1.50
N THR A 168 -3.01 4.19 1.87
CA THR A 168 -4.10 4.22 0.89
C THR A 168 -4.26 5.63 0.31
N LYS A 169 -5.10 5.77 -0.73
CA LYS A 169 -5.41 7.07 -1.34
C LYS A 169 -6.03 8.08 -0.34
N ARG A 170 -6.55 7.61 0.79
CA ARG A 170 -7.16 8.47 1.83
C ARG A 170 -6.21 9.54 2.35
N LEU A 171 -4.89 9.30 2.33
CA LEU A 171 -3.90 10.27 2.78
C LEU A 171 -3.98 11.60 2.00
N ALA A 172 -4.41 11.59 0.73
CA ALA A 172 -4.61 12.82 -0.04
C ALA A 172 -5.56 13.83 0.63
N ARG A 173 -6.44 13.37 1.52
CA ARG A 173 -7.35 14.23 2.29
C ARG A 173 -6.64 15.11 3.33
N VAL A 174 -5.40 14.80 3.69
CA VAL A 174 -4.59 15.64 4.60
C VAL A 174 -4.44 17.05 4.03
N ASP A 175 -4.19 17.15 2.71
CA ASP A 175 -4.02 18.45 2.05
C ASP A 175 -5.35 19.19 1.80
N GLN A 176 -6.49 18.50 1.91
CA GLN A 176 -7.83 19.08 1.79
C GLN A 176 -8.36 19.63 3.12
N ALA A 177 -7.84 19.12 4.24
CA ALA A 177 -8.30 19.46 5.57
C ALA A 177 -7.68 20.78 6.12
N ASP A 178 -6.55 21.22 5.57
CA ASP A 178 -5.81 22.40 6.00
C ASP A 178 -5.57 23.35 4.80
N VAL A 179 -6.48 24.29 4.61
CA VAL A 179 -6.48 25.25 3.49
C VAL A 179 -5.52 26.43 3.76
N GLU A 180 -5.09 26.65 5.00
CA GLU A 180 -4.32 27.83 5.40
C GLU A 180 -2.80 27.62 5.35
N THR A 181 -2.34 26.37 5.34
CA THR A 181 -0.90 26.04 5.29
C THR A 181 -0.52 25.39 3.96
N SER A 182 0.78 25.40 3.65
CA SER A 182 1.28 24.68 2.47
C SER A 182 0.99 23.20 2.57
N PRO A 183 0.47 22.54 1.50
CA PRO A 183 0.08 21.13 1.52
C PRO A 183 1.18 20.20 2.00
N PHE A 184 0.85 19.28 2.92
CA PHE A 184 1.81 18.33 3.50
C PHE A 184 2.45 17.43 2.44
N LEU A 185 1.63 16.95 1.50
CA LEU A 185 2.08 16.02 0.45
C LEU A 185 2.76 16.69 -0.74
N GLN A 186 2.84 18.02 -0.80
CA GLN A 186 3.46 18.72 -1.93
C GLN A 186 4.91 18.25 -2.21
N GLY A 187 5.69 17.99 -1.15
CA GLY A 187 7.06 17.46 -1.29
C GLY A 187 7.13 16.00 -1.71
N PHE A 188 6.05 15.25 -1.61
CA PHE A 188 5.95 13.84 -1.92
C PHE A 188 5.32 13.57 -3.31
N SER A 189 4.88 14.61 -4.00
CA SER A 189 4.24 14.52 -5.32
C SER A 189 5.29 14.44 -6.45
N PRO A 190 5.02 13.71 -7.56
CA PRO A 190 3.89 12.81 -7.76
C PRO A 190 4.02 11.51 -6.95
N PRO A 191 2.89 10.86 -6.58
CA PRO A 191 2.92 9.59 -5.89
C PRO A 191 3.45 8.46 -6.77
N LEU A 192 4.07 7.46 -6.13
CA LEU A 192 4.41 6.18 -6.72
C LEU A 192 3.26 5.20 -6.46
N TYR A 193 2.79 4.52 -7.48
CA TYR A 193 1.70 3.56 -7.31
C TYR A 193 2.21 2.15 -7.09
N LEU A 194 1.74 1.52 -6.01
CA LEU A 194 1.93 0.09 -5.80
C LEU A 194 0.80 -0.66 -6.52
N THR A 195 1.12 -1.14 -7.73
CA THR A 195 0.17 -1.86 -8.59
C THR A 195 0.04 -3.33 -8.18
N PRO A 196 -0.89 -4.15 -8.71
CA PRO A 196 -0.79 -5.61 -8.67
C PRO A 196 0.58 -6.11 -9.16
N LEU A 197 0.97 -7.34 -8.84
CA LEU A 197 2.23 -7.92 -9.34
C LEU A 197 2.21 -7.96 -10.87
N GLN A 198 3.38 -7.83 -11.49
CA GLN A 198 3.47 -8.17 -12.91
C GLN A 198 3.17 -9.67 -13.07
N PRO A 199 2.54 -10.08 -14.18
CA PRO A 199 2.19 -11.49 -14.40
C PRO A 199 3.38 -12.44 -14.26
N GLU A 200 4.57 -12.01 -14.65
CA GLU A 200 5.82 -12.79 -14.55
C GLU A 200 6.22 -12.99 -13.09
N ASP A 201 6.10 -11.95 -12.25
CA ASP A 201 6.43 -12.00 -10.83
C ASP A 201 5.43 -12.89 -10.06
N ALA A 202 4.14 -12.76 -10.39
CA ALA A 202 3.11 -13.60 -9.81
C ALA A 202 3.27 -15.08 -10.25
N ARG A 203 3.68 -15.32 -11.49
CA ARG A 203 4.03 -16.66 -11.97
C ARG A 203 5.24 -17.22 -11.23
N ALA A 204 6.30 -16.43 -11.05
CA ALA A 204 7.48 -16.82 -10.29
C ALA A 204 7.13 -17.20 -8.84
N LEU A 205 6.24 -16.46 -8.19
CA LEU A 205 5.70 -16.81 -6.87
C LEU A 205 5.01 -18.19 -6.89
N LEU A 206 4.18 -18.45 -7.90
CA LEU A 206 3.41 -19.70 -8.02
C LEU A 206 4.26 -20.94 -8.33
N THR A 207 5.47 -20.80 -8.89
CA THR A 207 6.38 -21.93 -9.13
C THR A 207 6.72 -22.70 -7.84
N ARG A 208 6.63 -22.07 -6.68
CA ARG A 208 6.88 -22.68 -5.36
C ARG A 208 5.88 -23.80 -5.03
N GLY A 209 4.66 -23.75 -5.60
CA GLY A 209 3.60 -24.73 -5.35
C GLY A 209 3.63 -25.98 -6.22
N ARG A 210 4.48 -25.98 -7.25
CA ARG A 210 4.52 -27.05 -8.28
C ARG A 210 3.15 -27.27 -8.94
N PHE A 211 2.45 -26.17 -9.23
CA PHE A 211 1.18 -26.17 -9.94
C PHE A 211 1.38 -26.41 -11.43
N THR A 212 0.38 -26.94 -12.09
CA THR A 212 0.33 -27.08 -13.56
C THR A 212 0.22 -25.69 -14.20
N ASN A 213 0.56 -25.60 -15.50
CA ASN A 213 0.39 -24.34 -16.23
C ASN A 213 -1.06 -23.87 -16.26
N GLU A 214 -2.02 -24.79 -16.33
CA GLU A 214 -3.45 -24.49 -16.33
C GLU A 214 -3.89 -23.90 -14.98
N GLU A 215 -3.47 -24.49 -13.86
CA GLU A 215 -3.73 -23.96 -12.52
C GLU A 215 -3.10 -22.55 -12.35
N VAL A 216 -1.87 -22.35 -12.80
CA VAL A 216 -1.19 -21.05 -12.75
C VAL A 216 -1.96 -20.00 -13.55
N LEU A 217 -2.36 -20.30 -14.78
CA LEU A 217 -3.14 -19.40 -15.62
C LEU A 217 -4.50 -19.09 -14.98
N GLY A 218 -5.20 -20.09 -14.48
CA GLY A 218 -6.48 -19.94 -13.80
C GLY A 218 -6.40 -19.04 -12.57
N ILE A 219 -5.32 -19.16 -11.78
CA ILE A 219 -5.08 -18.28 -10.63
C ILE A 219 -4.83 -16.83 -11.08
N LEU A 220 -3.93 -16.61 -12.04
CA LEU A 220 -3.58 -15.27 -12.52
C LEU A 220 -4.76 -14.53 -13.11
N GLU A 221 -5.54 -15.20 -13.96
CA GLU A 221 -6.72 -14.64 -14.61
C GLU A 221 -7.77 -14.20 -13.57
N ARG A 222 -8.04 -15.03 -12.56
CA ARG A 222 -9.06 -14.73 -11.56
C ARG A 222 -8.64 -13.71 -10.52
N THR A 223 -7.33 -13.66 -10.21
CA THR A 223 -6.80 -12.74 -9.19
C THR A 223 -6.39 -11.39 -9.73
N GLY A 224 -6.21 -11.24 -11.06
CA GLY A 224 -5.58 -10.06 -11.64
C GLY A 224 -4.18 -9.80 -11.07
N SER A 225 -3.46 -10.87 -10.72
CA SER A 225 -2.14 -10.83 -10.05
C SER A 225 -2.11 -10.04 -8.72
N HIS A 226 -3.27 -9.89 -8.05
CA HIS A 226 -3.33 -9.26 -6.73
C HIS A 226 -2.59 -10.11 -5.70
N PRO A 227 -1.51 -9.62 -5.06
CA PRO A 227 -0.57 -10.47 -4.30
C PRO A 227 -1.23 -11.25 -3.17
N PHE A 228 -2.17 -10.64 -2.43
CA PHE A 228 -2.91 -11.33 -1.37
C PHE A 228 -3.79 -12.46 -1.93
N LEU A 229 -4.51 -12.23 -3.02
CA LEU A 229 -5.38 -13.26 -3.61
C LEU A 229 -4.55 -14.39 -4.21
N VAL A 230 -3.43 -14.08 -4.87
CA VAL A 230 -2.50 -15.09 -5.40
C VAL A 230 -1.98 -15.96 -4.26
N GLN A 231 -1.48 -15.38 -3.17
CA GLN A 231 -0.99 -16.11 -2.00
C GLN A 231 -2.09 -16.95 -1.34
N LEU A 232 -3.29 -16.39 -1.18
CA LEU A 232 -4.41 -17.08 -0.53
C LEU A 232 -4.86 -18.30 -1.33
N ILE A 233 -5.07 -18.13 -2.64
CA ILE A 233 -5.50 -19.24 -3.50
C ILE A 233 -4.40 -20.29 -3.61
N ALA A 234 -3.16 -19.87 -3.82
CA ALA A 234 -2.03 -20.78 -3.91
C ALA A 234 -1.83 -21.58 -2.62
N SER A 235 -2.01 -20.95 -1.45
CA SER A 235 -1.95 -21.62 -0.15
C SER A 235 -3.01 -22.71 -0.01
N ARG A 236 -4.26 -22.40 -0.35
CA ARG A 236 -5.38 -23.35 -0.26
C ARG A 236 -5.27 -24.46 -1.31
N LEU A 237 -4.89 -24.11 -2.55
CA LEU A 237 -4.69 -25.09 -3.62
C LEU A 237 -3.53 -26.05 -3.30
N PHE A 238 -2.48 -25.56 -2.65
CA PHE A 238 -1.37 -26.40 -2.22
C PHE A 238 -1.82 -27.53 -1.28
N GLU A 239 -2.85 -27.28 -0.46
CA GLU A 239 -3.44 -28.24 0.48
C GLU A 239 -4.52 -29.09 -0.16
N SER A 240 -5.46 -28.49 -0.90
CA SER A 240 -6.63 -29.17 -1.46
C SER A 240 -6.33 -29.99 -2.71
N ARG A 241 -5.38 -29.52 -3.54
CA ARG A 241 -5.09 -30.06 -4.88
C ARG A 241 -6.27 -30.04 -5.85
N ASP A 242 -7.29 -29.21 -5.58
CA ASP A 242 -8.47 -29.02 -6.40
C ASP A 242 -8.70 -27.52 -6.63
N ILE A 243 -8.47 -27.09 -7.87
CA ILE A 243 -8.55 -25.67 -8.24
C ILE A 243 -9.98 -25.15 -8.19
N ASP A 244 -10.95 -25.94 -8.67
CA ASP A 244 -12.35 -25.51 -8.75
C ASP A 244 -12.97 -25.39 -7.37
N ALA A 245 -12.75 -26.38 -6.50
CA ALA A 245 -13.16 -26.33 -5.11
C ALA A 245 -12.50 -25.15 -4.37
N THR A 246 -11.22 -24.91 -4.59
CA THR A 246 -10.49 -23.78 -3.99
C THR A 246 -11.07 -22.43 -4.41
N LEU A 247 -11.32 -22.23 -5.71
CA LEU A 247 -11.87 -20.99 -6.23
C LEU A 247 -13.31 -20.75 -5.73
N ALA A 248 -14.12 -21.80 -5.68
CA ALA A 248 -15.48 -21.71 -5.12
C ALA A 248 -15.46 -21.32 -3.64
N GLN A 249 -14.58 -21.93 -2.85
CA GLN A 249 -14.40 -21.64 -1.43
C GLN A 249 -13.95 -20.18 -1.21
N VAL A 250 -12.91 -19.72 -1.91
CA VAL A 250 -12.42 -18.33 -1.80
C VAL A 250 -13.50 -17.33 -2.23
N GLY A 251 -14.28 -17.65 -3.28
CA GLY A 251 -15.37 -16.80 -3.77
C GLY A 251 -16.58 -16.69 -2.84
N SER A 252 -16.71 -17.58 -1.84
CA SER A 252 -17.74 -17.56 -0.80
C SER A 252 -17.20 -17.18 0.60
N ASP A 253 -15.90 -16.93 0.73
CA ASP A 253 -15.23 -16.66 1.99
C ASP A 253 -15.61 -15.26 2.54
N GLU A 254 -16.18 -15.23 3.75
CA GLU A 254 -16.58 -13.99 4.43
C GLU A 254 -15.38 -13.07 4.72
N MET A 255 -14.19 -13.61 4.99
CA MET A 255 -12.98 -12.82 5.20
C MET A 255 -12.59 -12.08 3.92
N VAL A 256 -12.72 -12.73 2.75
CA VAL A 256 -12.46 -12.10 1.45
C VAL A 256 -13.53 -11.05 1.14
N ALA A 257 -14.79 -11.31 1.44
CA ALA A 257 -15.88 -10.35 1.27
C ALA A 257 -15.70 -9.13 2.18
N ASN A 258 -15.32 -9.33 3.45
CA ASN A 258 -15.01 -8.25 4.38
C ASN A 258 -13.81 -7.43 3.94
N PHE A 259 -12.75 -8.08 3.44
CA PHE A 259 -11.60 -7.38 2.86
C PHE A 259 -12.04 -6.42 1.74
N PHE A 260 -12.82 -6.89 0.78
CA PHE A 260 -13.33 -6.03 -0.29
C PHE A 260 -14.24 -4.92 0.21
N SER A 261 -15.10 -5.20 1.19
CA SER A 261 -15.99 -4.20 1.78
C SER A 261 -15.21 -3.06 2.43
N VAL A 262 -14.22 -3.37 3.26
CA VAL A 262 -13.38 -2.37 3.93
C VAL A 262 -12.56 -1.56 2.92
N ASP A 263 -11.98 -2.24 1.93
CA ASP A 263 -11.18 -1.59 0.89
C ASP A 263 -12.03 -0.65 0.02
N PHE A 264 -13.20 -1.12 -0.43
CA PHE A 264 -14.16 -0.33 -1.20
C PHE A 264 -14.65 0.92 -0.46
N GLN A 265 -14.83 0.87 0.87
CA GLN A 265 -15.20 2.02 1.68
C GLN A 265 -14.11 3.09 1.77
N THR A 266 -12.86 2.77 1.45
CA THR A 266 -11.77 3.76 1.40
C THR A 266 -11.83 4.66 0.17
N LEU A 267 -12.59 4.25 -0.86
CA LEU A 267 -12.74 4.96 -2.13
C LEU A 267 -13.71 6.14 -2.00
N GLU A 268 -13.54 7.14 -2.87
CA GLU A 268 -14.46 8.25 -2.99
C GLU A 268 -15.82 7.81 -3.58
N PRO A 269 -16.91 8.52 -3.29
CA PRO A 269 -18.24 8.16 -3.80
C PRO A 269 -18.28 7.97 -5.32
N THR A 270 -17.61 8.84 -6.08
CA THR A 270 -17.52 8.76 -7.54
C THR A 270 -16.74 7.53 -8.01
N GLU A 271 -15.64 7.19 -7.33
CA GLU A 271 -14.85 5.99 -7.63
C GLU A 271 -15.67 4.71 -7.39
N ARG A 272 -16.42 4.68 -6.29
CA ARG A 272 -17.33 3.55 -5.99
C ARG A 272 -18.42 3.40 -7.04
N PHE A 273 -19.03 4.53 -7.45
CA PHE A 273 -20.04 4.53 -8.52
C PHE A 273 -19.46 3.97 -9.83
N VAL A 274 -18.28 4.43 -10.23
CA VAL A 274 -17.59 3.95 -11.45
C VAL A 274 -17.38 2.44 -11.40
N LEU A 275 -16.91 1.91 -10.27
CA LEU A 275 -16.67 0.47 -10.11
C LEU A 275 -17.98 -0.35 -10.14
N GLU A 276 -19.04 0.14 -9.51
CA GLU A 276 -20.37 -0.49 -9.54
C GLU A 276 -20.93 -0.50 -10.97
N GLU A 277 -20.74 0.59 -11.72
CA GLU A 277 -21.21 0.71 -13.09
C GLU A 277 -20.46 -0.24 -14.04
N VAL A 278 -19.13 -0.30 -13.94
CA VAL A 278 -18.31 -1.22 -14.74
C VAL A 278 -18.62 -2.68 -14.38
N ALA A 279 -18.81 -2.98 -13.09
CA ALA A 279 -19.15 -4.35 -12.66
C ALA A 279 -20.52 -4.82 -13.17
N ARG A 280 -21.52 -3.91 -13.25
CA ARG A 280 -22.88 -4.21 -13.72
C ARG A 280 -22.88 -4.61 -15.20
N GLU A 281 -22.15 -3.87 -16.03
CA GLU A 281 -22.16 -4.03 -17.47
C GLU A 281 -21.01 -4.95 -17.99
N GLY A 282 -20.05 -5.28 -17.14
CA GLY A 282 -18.90 -6.12 -17.44
C GLY A 282 -17.73 -5.35 -18.08
N THR A 283 -17.99 -4.50 -19.08
CA THR A 283 -16.99 -3.63 -19.69
C THR A 283 -17.57 -2.28 -20.11
N ARG A 284 -16.80 -1.20 -20.00
CA ARG A 284 -17.21 0.15 -20.37
C ARG A 284 -16.04 0.93 -21.00
N SER A 285 -16.31 1.79 -21.97
CA SER A 285 -15.36 2.78 -22.44
C SER A 285 -15.29 3.99 -21.51
N LEU A 286 -14.24 4.84 -21.64
CA LEU A 286 -14.11 6.11 -20.92
C LEU A 286 -15.39 6.93 -21.02
N ARG A 287 -15.88 7.14 -22.26
CA ARG A 287 -17.06 7.98 -22.52
C ARG A 287 -18.33 7.43 -21.86
N GLU A 288 -18.59 6.12 -21.98
CA GLU A 288 -19.75 5.49 -21.32
C GLU A 288 -19.71 5.63 -19.80
N ILE A 289 -18.50 5.61 -19.18
CA ILE A 289 -18.32 5.82 -17.74
C ILE A 289 -18.54 7.29 -17.39
N ALA A 290 -17.97 8.22 -18.15
CA ALA A 290 -18.13 9.66 -17.93
C ALA A 290 -19.60 10.06 -18.02
N GLU A 291 -20.32 9.62 -19.04
CA GLU A 291 -21.77 9.87 -19.21
C GLU A 291 -22.59 9.32 -18.02
N ALA A 292 -22.32 8.07 -17.61
CA ALA A 292 -23.02 7.45 -16.47
C ALA A 292 -22.74 8.16 -15.15
N ALA A 293 -21.51 8.61 -14.93
CA ALA A 293 -21.09 9.33 -13.72
C ALA A 293 -21.42 10.84 -13.76
N ARG A 294 -21.96 11.35 -14.87
CA ARG A 294 -22.21 12.79 -15.12
C ARG A 294 -20.94 13.63 -15.01
N LEU A 295 -19.85 13.13 -15.55
CA LEU A 295 -18.54 13.77 -15.64
C LEU A 295 -18.22 14.15 -17.07
N THR A 296 -17.25 15.04 -17.24
CA THR A 296 -16.54 15.16 -18.53
C THR A 296 -15.54 14.03 -18.69
N ASP A 297 -15.08 13.78 -19.92
CA ASP A 297 -14.02 12.81 -20.18
C ASP A 297 -12.73 13.18 -19.42
N ASP A 298 -12.41 14.47 -19.38
CA ASP A 298 -11.22 15.02 -18.68
C ASP A 298 -11.30 14.79 -17.14
N ASP A 299 -12.49 14.85 -16.53
CA ASP A 299 -12.68 14.58 -15.11
C ASP A 299 -12.68 13.07 -14.80
N ALA A 300 -13.14 12.25 -15.74
CA ALA A 300 -13.20 10.80 -15.56
C ALA A 300 -11.83 10.13 -15.73
N GLU A 301 -10.96 10.65 -16.60
CA GLU A 301 -9.67 10.06 -16.92
C GLU A 301 -8.75 9.91 -15.68
N PRO A 302 -8.54 10.92 -14.82
CA PRO A 302 -7.73 10.78 -13.59
C PRO A 302 -8.30 9.75 -12.61
N ILE A 303 -9.64 9.63 -12.53
CA ILE A 303 -10.32 8.65 -11.68
C ILE A 303 -10.01 7.24 -12.18
N LEU A 304 -10.20 7.00 -13.49
CA LEU A 304 -9.93 5.72 -14.12
C LEU A 304 -8.45 5.35 -14.06
N PHE A 305 -7.56 6.31 -14.26
CA PHE A 305 -6.13 6.13 -14.08
C PHE A 305 -5.80 5.65 -12.65
N GLY A 306 -6.30 6.36 -11.63
CA GLY A 306 -6.08 6.00 -10.23
C GLY A 306 -6.62 4.60 -9.88
N LEU A 307 -7.84 4.28 -10.29
CA LEU A 307 -8.46 2.97 -10.08
C LEU A 307 -7.68 1.84 -10.77
N ARG A 308 -7.15 2.11 -11.98
CA ARG A 308 -6.31 1.15 -12.71
C ARG A 308 -4.97 0.94 -12.01
N MET A 309 -4.30 2.01 -11.59
CA MET A 309 -3.00 1.91 -10.92
C MET A 309 -3.09 1.15 -9.60
N MET A 310 -4.22 1.25 -8.91
CA MET A 310 -4.49 0.50 -7.67
C MET A 310 -5.03 -0.93 -7.91
N GLY A 311 -5.24 -1.33 -9.17
CA GLY A 311 -5.66 -2.69 -9.51
C GLY A 311 -7.17 -2.95 -9.38
N TYR A 312 -8.00 -1.92 -9.16
CA TYR A 312 -9.46 -2.06 -9.16
C TYR A 312 -10.03 -2.23 -10.56
N LEU A 313 -9.40 -1.56 -11.53
CA LEU A 313 -9.74 -1.68 -12.95
C LEU A 313 -8.54 -2.19 -13.76
N THR A 314 -8.83 -2.81 -14.88
CA THR A 314 -7.89 -3.10 -15.96
C THR A 314 -8.48 -2.64 -17.28
N THR A 315 -7.64 -2.45 -18.31
CA THR A 315 -8.08 -2.01 -19.64
C THR A 315 -7.31 -2.73 -20.74
N ASP A 316 -7.96 -2.92 -21.87
CA ASP A 316 -7.34 -3.34 -23.13
C ASP A 316 -6.88 -2.15 -24.00
N GLY A 317 -6.98 -0.91 -23.48
CA GLY A 317 -6.71 0.34 -24.18
C GLY A 317 -7.97 1.09 -24.61
N THR A 318 -9.10 0.43 -24.76
CA THR A 318 -10.37 1.02 -25.22
C THR A 318 -11.49 0.88 -24.21
N ARG A 319 -11.52 -0.24 -23.48
CA ARG A 319 -12.55 -0.56 -22.50
C ARG A 319 -11.95 -0.92 -21.16
N TYR A 320 -12.68 -0.57 -20.10
CA TYR A 320 -12.35 -0.86 -18.72
C TYR A 320 -13.20 -2.02 -18.20
N ARG A 321 -12.59 -2.88 -17.39
CA ARG A 321 -13.25 -3.97 -16.65
C ARG A 321 -12.71 -4.03 -15.23
N VAL A 322 -13.43 -4.68 -14.32
CA VAL A 322 -12.95 -4.90 -12.95
C VAL A 322 -11.67 -5.74 -12.95
N GLY A 323 -10.70 -5.35 -12.13
CA GLY A 323 -9.32 -5.85 -12.15
C GLY A 323 -9.16 -7.31 -11.75
N ASN A 324 -10.09 -7.88 -10.98
CA ASN A 324 -10.09 -9.30 -10.64
C ASN A 324 -11.50 -9.85 -10.47
N TRP A 325 -11.67 -11.14 -10.76
CA TRP A 325 -12.95 -11.83 -10.77
C TRP A 325 -13.65 -11.87 -9.38
N PHE A 326 -12.89 -11.99 -8.29
CA PHE A 326 -13.46 -12.07 -6.93
C PHE A 326 -14.08 -10.75 -6.53
N PHE A 327 -13.42 -9.64 -6.82
CA PHE A 327 -13.93 -8.30 -6.54
C PHE A 327 -15.13 -7.96 -7.43
N GLU A 328 -15.10 -8.32 -8.72
CA GLU A 328 -16.23 -8.15 -9.62
C GLU A 328 -17.47 -8.89 -9.11
N ARG A 329 -17.31 -10.17 -8.71
CA ARG A 329 -18.39 -10.98 -8.16
C ARG A 329 -18.94 -10.39 -6.87
N TRP A 330 -18.08 -9.89 -6.00
CA TRP A 330 -18.49 -9.22 -4.77
C TRP A 330 -19.27 -7.94 -5.06
N LEU A 331 -18.83 -7.08 -5.98
CA LEU A 331 -19.53 -5.87 -6.41
C LEU A 331 -20.92 -6.20 -6.95
N LYS A 332 -21.03 -7.17 -7.87
CA LYS A 332 -22.34 -7.60 -8.44
C LYS A 332 -23.33 -8.02 -7.37
N ARG A 333 -22.89 -8.77 -6.36
CA ARG A 333 -23.75 -9.18 -5.22
C ARG A 333 -24.16 -7.99 -4.36
N THR A 334 -23.25 -7.07 -4.09
CA THR A 334 -23.50 -5.88 -3.26
C THR A 334 -24.50 -4.94 -3.94
N VAL A 335 -24.36 -4.72 -5.25
CA VAL A 335 -25.28 -3.90 -6.06
C VAL A 335 -26.67 -4.54 -6.10
N ALA A 336 -26.75 -5.85 -6.36
CA ALA A 336 -28.03 -6.57 -6.38
C ALA A 336 -28.76 -6.50 -5.02
N GLY A 337 -28.04 -6.74 -3.91
CA GLY A 337 -28.63 -6.69 -2.57
C GLY A 337 -29.15 -5.30 -2.17
N ARG A 338 -28.50 -4.21 -2.64
CA ARG A 338 -28.99 -2.83 -2.43
C ARG A 338 -30.23 -2.53 -3.27
N ALA A 339 -30.31 -3.04 -4.48
CA ALA A 339 -31.49 -2.89 -5.34
C ALA A 339 -32.73 -3.59 -4.75
N ASP A 340 -32.55 -4.77 -4.17
CA ASP A 340 -33.63 -5.53 -3.51
C ASP A 340 -34.07 -4.83 -2.21
N ALA A 341 -33.13 -4.31 -1.39
CA ALA A 341 -33.45 -3.57 -0.18
C ALA A 341 -34.15 -2.22 -0.44
N ALA A 342 -33.93 -1.62 -1.62
CA ALA A 342 -34.62 -0.39 -2.02
C ALA A 342 -36.04 -0.62 -2.58
N ARG A 343 -36.39 -1.88 -2.91
CA ARG A 343 -37.72 -2.29 -3.39
C ARG A 343 -38.62 -2.86 -2.30
N ALA A 344 -38.05 -3.26 -1.16
CA ALA A 344 -38.73 -3.77 0.01
C ALA A 344 -39.06 -2.65 1.00
#